data_05cdbd08b2dc8595da8b4e261feb82f0
#
_entry.id   05cdbd08b2dc8595da8b4e261feb82f0
#
_cell.length_a   1.000
_cell.length_b   1.000
_cell.length_c   1.000
_cell.angle_alpha   90.00
_cell.angle_beta   90.00
_cell.angle_gamma   90.00
#
_symmetry.space_group_name_H-M   'P 1'
#
loop_
_entity.id
_entity.type
_entity.pdbx_description
1 polymer ?
#
loop_
_entity_poly.entity_id
_entity_poly.type
_entity_poly.pdbx_seq_one_letter_code
_entity_poly.pdbx_strand_id
1 'polypeptide(L)'
;ATAIRAKMTAPELTELDLSYAPPYSSAKDPVNMAGFMIEDLERGKVRQFHWSDVESLPRDGSITLLDVRTEGEYRRGHLNGFRNIPLDDLRGRLDELERDKPVYVNCQTGLRSYLACRLLTQYGFTCAHLPGGYSFYQVVTQEQQMVQSAYPCGMEKL
;
A
#
# COMPACT_ATOMS: atom_id res chain seq x y z
N ALA A 1 22.82 5.99 4.22
CA ALA A 1 23.93 6.28 5.15
C ALA A 1 24.06 7.80 5.40
N THR A 2 24.28 8.64 4.36
CA THR A 2 24.55 10.09 4.51
C THR A 2 23.40 10.83 5.20
N ALA A 3 22.16 10.60 4.79
CA ALA A 3 20.98 11.23 5.39
C ALA A 3 20.85 10.95 6.91
N ILE A 4 21.08 9.69 7.31
CA ILE A 4 21.07 9.29 8.72
C ILE A 4 22.19 10.00 9.50
N ARG A 5 23.40 10.04 8.93
CA ARG A 5 24.54 10.71 9.56
C ARG A 5 24.35 12.22 9.70
N ALA A 6 23.75 12.84 8.69
CA ALA A 6 23.43 14.27 8.68
C ALA A 6 22.15 14.60 9.49
N LYS A 7 21.45 13.57 10.01
CA LYS A 7 20.17 13.71 10.74
C LYS A 7 19.11 14.46 9.92
N MET A 8 19.05 14.18 8.62
CA MET A 8 18.12 14.84 7.72
C MET A 8 16.67 14.44 8.05
N THR A 9 15.78 15.40 7.96
CA THR A 9 14.34 15.25 8.10
C THR A 9 13.70 14.79 6.77
N ALA A 10 12.45 14.35 6.83
CA ALA A 10 11.73 13.92 5.62
C ALA A 10 11.58 15.06 4.58
N PRO A 11 11.24 16.31 4.93
CA PRO A 11 11.26 17.42 3.98
C PRO A 11 12.61 17.62 3.31
N GLU A 12 13.71 17.56 4.06
CA GLU A 12 15.07 17.71 3.49
C GLU A 12 15.41 16.57 2.50
N LEU A 13 14.86 15.35 2.68
CA LEU A 13 15.02 14.27 1.71
C LEU A 13 14.31 14.59 0.37
N THR A 14 13.23 15.35 0.40
CA THR A 14 12.49 15.72 -0.84
C THR A 14 13.24 16.75 -1.67
N GLU A 15 14.12 17.54 -1.04
CA GLU A 15 14.90 18.61 -1.64
C GLU A 15 16.25 18.15 -2.19
N LEU A 16 16.64 16.89 -1.93
CA LEU A 16 17.90 16.37 -2.44
C LEU A 16 17.93 16.39 -3.97
N ASP A 17 18.94 17.07 -4.52
CA ASP A 17 19.29 17.03 -5.94
C ASP A 17 20.19 15.82 -6.20
N LEU A 18 19.58 14.74 -6.68
CA LEU A 18 20.25 13.46 -6.91
C LEU A 18 20.49 13.24 -8.41
N SER A 19 21.51 12.48 -8.73
CA SER A 19 21.88 12.17 -10.10
C SER A 19 20.75 11.40 -10.81
N TYR A 20 19.95 12.12 -11.58
CA TYR A 20 18.86 11.57 -12.37
C TYR A 20 19.31 11.33 -13.82
N ALA A 21 19.09 10.12 -14.31
CA ALA A 21 19.34 9.76 -15.70
C ALA A 21 18.09 9.09 -16.30
N PRO A 22 17.33 9.77 -17.18
CA PRO A 22 16.06 9.27 -17.73
C PRO A 22 16.09 7.85 -18.30
N PRO A 23 17.17 7.38 -18.96
CA PRO A 23 17.23 6.01 -19.47
C PRO A 23 17.27 4.93 -18.39
N TYR A 24 17.61 5.28 -17.14
CA TYR A 24 17.91 4.32 -16.08
C TYR A 24 16.98 4.40 -14.86
N SER A 25 16.25 5.50 -14.69
CA SER A 25 15.38 5.70 -13.54
C SER A 25 14.16 6.55 -13.86
N SER A 26 13.15 6.49 -12.98
CA SER A 26 12.02 7.42 -13.02
C SER A 26 12.43 8.81 -12.54
N ALA A 27 11.56 9.82 -12.77
CA ALA A 27 11.84 11.23 -12.51
C ALA A 27 12.17 11.59 -11.06
N LYS A 28 11.91 10.72 -10.11
CA LYS A 28 12.24 10.88 -8.68
C LYS A 28 12.98 9.67 -8.17
N ASP A 29 14.03 9.91 -7.42
CA ASP A 29 14.81 8.87 -6.74
C ASP A 29 13.99 8.28 -5.59
N PRO A 30 14.16 6.97 -5.25
CA PRO A 30 13.50 6.34 -4.10
C PRO A 30 13.69 7.09 -2.78
N VAL A 31 14.82 7.79 -2.60
CA VAL A 31 15.08 8.59 -1.39
C VAL A 31 14.13 9.80 -1.32
N ASN A 32 13.96 10.52 -2.44
CA ASN A 32 12.99 11.62 -2.50
C ASN A 32 11.58 11.09 -2.29
N MET A 33 11.23 9.94 -2.89
CA MET A 33 9.91 9.31 -2.72
C MET A 33 9.63 8.93 -1.27
N ALA A 34 10.64 8.43 -0.55
CA ALA A 34 10.51 8.16 0.89
C ALA A 34 10.21 9.44 1.68
N GLY A 35 10.89 10.54 1.37
CA GLY A 35 10.62 11.85 1.96
C GLY A 35 9.17 12.31 1.72
N PHE A 36 8.70 12.26 0.48
CA PHE A 36 7.31 12.62 0.14
C PHE A 36 6.27 11.74 0.86
N MET A 37 6.52 10.43 0.95
CA MET A 37 5.62 9.51 1.65
C MET A 37 5.51 9.84 3.14
N ILE A 38 6.63 10.12 3.80
CA ILE A 38 6.65 10.48 5.23
C ILE A 38 5.91 11.81 5.43
N GLU A 39 6.21 12.81 4.60
CA GLU A 39 5.56 14.12 4.68
C GLU A 39 4.03 14.03 4.49
N ASP A 40 3.55 13.20 3.57
CA ASP A 40 2.12 12.99 3.35
C ASP A 40 1.44 12.29 4.54
N LEU A 41 2.15 11.39 5.23
CA LEU A 41 1.66 10.77 6.47
C LEU A 41 1.61 11.79 7.62
N GLU A 42 2.68 12.56 7.84
CA GLU A 42 2.76 13.58 8.89
C GLU A 42 1.70 14.68 8.72
N ARG A 43 1.43 15.07 7.48
CA ARG A 43 0.38 16.04 7.14
C ARG A 43 -1.04 15.44 7.15
N GLY A 44 -1.18 14.17 7.45
CA GLY A 44 -2.48 13.50 7.47
C GLY A 44 -3.18 13.42 6.11
N LYS A 45 -2.44 13.61 5.01
CA LYS A 45 -3.00 13.53 3.66
C LYS A 45 -3.37 12.13 3.24
N VAL A 46 -2.78 11.11 3.88
CA VAL A 46 -3.02 9.70 3.65
C VAL A 46 -2.91 8.92 4.95
N ARG A 47 -3.69 7.87 5.08
CA ARG A 47 -3.58 6.89 6.17
C ARG A 47 -3.15 5.56 5.59
N GLN A 48 -2.42 4.78 6.38
CA GLN A 48 -1.93 3.47 6.01
C GLN A 48 -2.41 2.43 7.01
N PHE A 49 -2.58 1.20 6.55
CA PHE A 49 -2.64 -0.01 7.38
C PHE A 49 -1.56 -0.97 6.90
N HIS A 50 -1.11 -1.86 7.78
CA HIS A 50 0.01 -2.74 7.49
C HIS A 50 -0.45 -4.12 7.01
N TRP A 51 0.45 -4.85 6.38
CA TRP A 51 0.19 -6.22 5.93
C TRP A 51 -0.21 -7.14 7.11
N SER A 52 0.34 -6.92 8.31
CA SER A 52 0.00 -7.64 9.54
C SER A 52 -1.45 -7.44 9.98
N ASP A 53 -2.07 -6.34 9.59
CA ASP A 53 -3.43 -6.01 10.00
C ASP A 53 -4.47 -6.67 9.08
N VAL A 54 -4.07 -7.11 7.89
CA VAL A 54 -4.98 -7.62 6.85
C VAL A 54 -5.91 -8.71 7.36
N GLU A 55 -5.38 -9.68 8.11
CA GLU A 55 -6.19 -10.81 8.61
C GLU A 55 -7.15 -10.39 9.74
N SER A 56 -6.81 -9.35 10.49
CA SER A 56 -7.61 -8.83 11.59
C SER A 56 -8.68 -7.80 11.17
N LEU A 57 -8.66 -7.35 9.92
CA LEU A 57 -9.67 -6.40 9.42
C LEU A 57 -11.08 -7.01 9.52
N PRO A 58 -12.08 -6.26 9.98
CA PRO A 58 -13.47 -6.72 10.05
C PRO A 58 -14.00 -7.16 8.67
N ARG A 59 -14.78 -8.25 8.64
CA ARG A 59 -15.49 -8.74 7.45
C ARG A 59 -17.01 -8.80 7.68
N ASP A 60 -17.47 -8.09 8.70
CA ASP A 60 -18.86 -8.00 9.13
C ASP A 60 -19.66 -6.88 8.42
N GLY A 61 -19.02 -6.20 7.46
CA GLY A 61 -19.62 -5.09 6.73
C GLY A 61 -19.51 -3.72 7.43
N SER A 62 -18.82 -3.63 8.57
CA SER A 62 -18.55 -2.35 9.26
C SER A 62 -17.56 -1.46 8.52
N ILE A 63 -16.77 -2.04 7.62
CA ILE A 63 -15.80 -1.37 6.77
C ILE A 63 -15.94 -1.81 5.32
N THR A 64 -15.42 -1.02 4.39
CA THR A 64 -15.30 -1.41 2.98
C THR A 64 -13.87 -1.86 2.69
N LEU A 65 -13.72 -3.09 2.22
CA LEU A 65 -12.46 -3.66 1.74
C LEU A 65 -12.42 -3.57 0.22
N LEU A 66 -11.51 -2.76 -0.35
CA LEU A 66 -11.50 -2.38 -1.76
C LEU A 66 -10.17 -2.75 -2.43
N ASP A 67 -10.22 -3.53 -3.50
CA ASP A 67 -9.09 -3.81 -4.38
C ASP A 67 -9.24 -3.01 -5.69
N VAL A 68 -8.28 -2.10 -5.95
CA VAL A 68 -8.32 -1.22 -7.12
C VAL A 68 -7.43 -1.68 -8.28
N ARG A 69 -7.06 -2.97 -8.28
CA ARG A 69 -6.39 -3.60 -9.41
C ARG A 69 -7.36 -3.86 -10.55
N THR A 70 -6.82 -4.19 -11.71
CA THR A 70 -7.65 -4.66 -12.82
C THR A 70 -8.36 -5.97 -12.45
N GLU A 71 -9.50 -6.24 -13.10
CA GLU A 71 -10.23 -7.49 -12.90
C GLU A 71 -9.36 -8.73 -13.15
N GLY A 72 -8.47 -8.67 -14.15
CA GLY A 72 -7.57 -9.77 -14.46
C GLY A 72 -6.55 -10.04 -13.35
N GLU A 73 -6.02 -9.00 -12.70
CA GLU A 73 -5.14 -9.14 -11.53
C GLU A 73 -5.91 -9.72 -10.34
N TYR A 74 -7.11 -9.21 -10.09
CA TYR A 74 -7.98 -9.66 -9.00
C TYR A 74 -8.37 -11.14 -9.12
N ARG A 75 -8.75 -11.59 -10.32
CA ARG A 75 -9.11 -13.00 -10.58
C ARG A 75 -7.95 -13.98 -10.38
N ARG A 76 -6.71 -13.55 -10.57
CA ARG A 76 -5.52 -14.39 -10.32
C ARG A 76 -5.19 -14.60 -8.85
N GLY A 77 -5.84 -13.83 -7.98
CA GLY A 77 -5.69 -13.90 -6.53
C GLY A 77 -5.88 -12.51 -5.91
N HIS A 78 -6.50 -12.46 -4.74
CA HIS A 78 -6.82 -11.23 -4.04
C HIS A 78 -6.83 -11.44 -2.53
N LEU A 79 -6.86 -10.35 -1.77
CA LEU A 79 -7.04 -10.41 -0.32
C LEU A 79 -8.48 -10.84 0.02
N ASN A 80 -8.61 -11.73 0.98
CA ASN A 80 -9.92 -12.25 1.39
C ASN A 80 -10.86 -11.11 1.83
N GLY A 81 -12.08 -11.11 1.30
CA GLY A 81 -13.11 -10.11 1.62
C GLY A 81 -12.99 -8.79 0.86
N PHE A 82 -11.91 -8.56 0.10
CA PHE A 82 -11.79 -7.37 -0.73
C PHE A 82 -12.62 -7.51 -2.00
N ARG A 83 -13.45 -6.50 -2.31
CA ARG A 83 -14.18 -6.39 -3.57
C ARG A 83 -13.39 -5.59 -4.59
N ASN A 84 -13.59 -5.86 -5.87
CA ASN A 84 -12.84 -5.21 -6.92
C ASN A 84 -13.63 -4.05 -7.58
N ILE A 85 -13.04 -2.88 -7.58
CA ILE A 85 -13.40 -1.75 -8.44
C ILE A 85 -12.09 -1.20 -8.99
N PRO A 86 -11.76 -1.43 -10.27
CA PRO A 86 -10.53 -0.90 -10.85
C PRO A 86 -10.38 0.61 -10.66
N LEU A 87 -9.14 1.08 -10.45
CA LEU A 87 -8.87 2.51 -10.21
C LEU A 87 -9.46 3.40 -11.30
N ASP A 88 -9.40 2.97 -12.55
CA ASP A 88 -9.86 3.75 -13.69
C ASP A 88 -11.39 3.92 -13.68
N ASP A 89 -12.13 2.96 -13.13
CA ASP A 89 -13.58 2.98 -13.01
C ASP A 89 -14.05 3.64 -11.70
N LEU A 90 -13.17 3.76 -10.70
CA LEU A 90 -13.53 4.13 -9.35
C LEU A 90 -14.31 5.46 -9.27
N ARG A 91 -13.91 6.45 -10.05
CA ARG A 91 -14.56 7.78 -10.07
C ARG A 91 -16.03 7.69 -10.52
N GLY A 92 -16.34 6.83 -11.46
CA GLY A 92 -17.70 6.61 -11.96
C GLY A 92 -18.56 5.69 -11.09
N ARG A 93 -17.95 5.04 -10.08
CA ARG A 93 -18.60 4.01 -9.26
C ARG A 93 -18.55 4.33 -7.76
N LEU A 94 -18.38 5.62 -7.41
CA LEU A 94 -18.32 6.07 -6.01
C LEU A 94 -19.64 5.86 -5.24
N ASP A 95 -20.77 5.80 -5.94
CA ASP A 95 -22.10 5.53 -5.40
C ASP A 95 -22.26 4.08 -4.91
N GLU A 96 -21.40 3.17 -5.34
CA GLU A 96 -21.34 1.81 -4.81
C GLU A 96 -20.65 1.73 -3.42
N LEU A 97 -20.00 2.82 -2.97
CA LEU A 97 -19.30 2.89 -1.69
C LEU A 97 -20.16 3.61 -0.65
N GLU A 98 -20.25 3.03 0.55
CA GLU A 98 -20.94 3.64 1.68
C GLU A 98 -20.05 4.70 2.34
N ARG A 99 -20.52 5.95 2.42
CA ARG A 99 -19.72 7.11 2.87
C ARG A 99 -19.45 7.12 4.37
N ASP A 100 -20.28 6.48 5.13
CA ASP A 100 -20.20 6.36 6.59
C ASP A 100 -19.23 5.25 7.04
N LYS A 101 -18.79 4.41 6.11
CA LYS A 101 -17.85 3.33 6.39
C LYS A 101 -16.43 3.68 5.95
N PRO A 102 -15.41 3.40 6.79
CA PRO A 102 -14.03 3.55 6.36
C PRO A 102 -13.69 2.56 5.25
N VAL A 103 -12.89 3.02 4.28
CA VAL A 103 -12.49 2.24 3.10
C VAL A 103 -11.02 1.85 3.22
N TYR A 104 -10.74 0.55 3.24
CA TYR A 104 -9.39 -0.01 3.23
C TYR A 104 -9.03 -0.44 1.82
N VAL A 105 -8.02 0.20 1.24
CA VAL A 105 -7.72 0.09 -0.19
C VAL A 105 -6.43 -0.68 -0.43
N ASN A 106 -6.52 -1.71 -1.28
CA ASN A 106 -5.39 -2.49 -1.75
C ASN A 106 -5.17 -2.31 -3.26
N CYS A 107 -3.92 -2.45 -3.69
CA CYS A 107 -3.56 -2.65 -5.10
C CYS A 107 -2.35 -3.59 -5.21
N GLN A 108 -1.65 -3.61 -6.36
CA GLN A 108 -0.52 -4.53 -6.55
C GLN A 108 0.72 -4.15 -5.73
N THR A 109 1.12 -2.85 -5.73
CA THR A 109 2.39 -2.38 -5.16
C THR A 109 2.26 -1.17 -4.23
N GLY A 110 1.05 -0.63 -4.03
CA GLY A 110 0.78 0.52 -3.14
C GLY A 110 0.48 1.84 -3.86
N LEU A 111 0.96 2.06 -5.10
CA LEU A 111 0.75 3.34 -5.80
C LEU A 111 -0.73 3.58 -6.17
N ARG A 112 -1.37 2.61 -6.82
CA ARG A 112 -2.80 2.75 -7.23
C ARG A 112 -3.72 2.90 -6.01
N SER A 113 -3.45 2.20 -4.91
CA SER A 113 -4.22 2.34 -3.67
C SER A 113 -4.01 3.70 -3.01
N TYR A 114 -2.79 4.27 -3.06
CA TYR A 114 -2.53 5.65 -2.65
C TYR A 114 -3.35 6.64 -3.49
N LEU A 115 -3.32 6.53 -4.82
CA LEU A 115 -4.09 7.39 -5.72
C LEU A 115 -5.60 7.27 -5.48
N ALA A 116 -6.09 6.05 -5.26
CA ALA A 116 -7.49 5.79 -4.92
C ALA A 116 -7.87 6.47 -3.59
N CYS A 117 -7.05 6.38 -2.55
CA CYS A 117 -7.29 7.08 -1.29
C CYS A 117 -7.29 8.60 -1.47
N ARG A 118 -6.38 9.15 -2.29
CA ARG A 118 -6.39 10.59 -2.60
C ARG A 118 -7.69 11.02 -3.28
N LEU A 119 -8.17 10.22 -4.24
CA LEU A 119 -9.46 10.43 -4.90
C LEU A 119 -10.61 10.35 -3.88
N LEU A 120 -10.72 9.25 -3.14
CA LEU A 120 -11.79 9.00 -2.17
C LEU A 120 -11.88 10.11 -1.11
N THR A 121 -10.73 10.56 -0.58
CA THR A 121 -10.67 11.65 0.39
C THR A 121 -11.26 12.95 -0.17
N GLN A 122 -11.03 13.26 -1.45
CA GLN A 122 -11.63 14.44 -2.10
C GLN A 122 -13.16 14.37 -2.17
N TYR A 123 -13.72 13.15 -2.21
CA TYR A 123 -15.16 12.91 -2.18
C TYR A 123 -15.73 12.68 -0.77
N GLY A 124 -14.92 12.93 0.28
CA GLY A 124 -15.36 12.88 1.67
C GLY A 124 -15.33 11.50 2.33
N PHE A 125 -14.68 10.50 1.71
CA PHE A 125 -14.50 9.19 2.33
C PHE A 125 -13.33 9.19 3.32
N THR A 126 -13.48 8.45 4.41
CA THR A 126 -12.36 8.07 5.28
C THR A 126 -11.72 6.83 4.71
N CYS A 127 -10.42 6.89 4.39
CA CYS A 127 -9.74 5.74 3.79
C CYS A 127 -8.31 5.55 4.29
N ALA A 128 -7.83 4.31 4.16
CA ALA A 128 -6.44 3.93 4.38
C ALA A 128 -5.99 2.98 3.26
N HIS A 129 -4.70 3.01 2.88
CA HIS A 129 -4.17 2.13 1.85
C HIS A 129 -3.10 1.18 2.39
N LEU A 130 -2.91 0.05 1.70
CA LEU A 130 -1.87 -0.93 1.99
C LEU A 130 -0.58 -0.57 1.25
N PRO A 131 0.47 -0.08 1.93
CA PRO A 131 1.79 0.10 1.32
C PRO A 131 2.36 -1.26 0.90
N GLY A 132 3.07 -1.30 -0.24
CA GLY A 132 3.58 -2.55 -0.81
C GLY A 132 2.51 -3.41 -1.47
N GLY A 133 1.24 -3.25 -1.14
CA GLY A 133 0.09 -3.89 -1.75
C GLY A 133 0.10 -5.42 -1.68
N TYR A 134 -0.64 -6.03 -2.59
CA TYR A 134 -0.81 -7.48 -2.65
C TYR A 134 0.51 -8.24 -2.87
N SER A 135 1.43 -7.69 -3.68
CA SER A 135 2.73 -8.34 -3.91
C SER A 135 3.54 -8.51 -2.64
N PHE A 136 3.64 -7.44 -1.84
CA PHE A 136 4.38 -7.50 -0.58
C PHE A 136 3.73 -8.45 0.43
N TYR A 137 2.39 -8.37 0.55
CA TYR A 137 1.63 -9.29 1.38
C TYR A 137 1.88 -10.75 1.02
N GLN A 138 1.88 -11.10 -0.29
CA GLN A 138 2.15 -12.46 -0.74
C GLN A 138 3.55 -12.94 -0.34
N VAL A 139 4.57 -12.12 -0.54
CA VAL A 139 5.96 -12.49 -0.20
C VAL A 139 6.08 -12.77 1.29
N VAL A 140 5.58 -11.87 2.14
CA VAL A 140 5.69 -12.02 3.60
C VAL A 140 4.91 -13.23 4.12
N THR A 141 3.70 -13.46 3.60
CA THR A 141 2.90 -14.62 4.02
C THR A 141 3.50 -15.95 3.56
N GLN A 142 4.10 -15.99 2.37
CA GLN A 142 4.83 -17.17 1.90
C GLN A 142 6.07 -17.45 2.76
N GLU A 143 6.86 -16.43 3.08
CA GLU A 143 8.01 -16.58 3.98
C GLU A 143 7.61 -17.10 5.35
N GLN A 144 6.52 -16.55 5.94
CA GLN A 144 6.01 -17.03 7.22
C GLN A 144 5.59 -18.51 7.18
N GLN A 145 4.95 -18.93 6.10
CA GLN A 145 4.59 -20.34 5.91
C GLN A 145 5.82 -21.24 5.77
N MET A 146 6.86 -20.80 5.04
CA MET A 146 8.12 -21.51 4.90
C MET A 146 8.84 -21.64 6.24
N VAL A 147 8.92 -20.56 7.02
CA VAL A 147 9.55 -20.57 8.35
C VAL A 147 8.81 -21.49 9.33
N GLN A 148 7.48 -21.59 9.22
CA GLN A 148 6.69 -22.53 10.03
C GLN A 148 6.85 -23.99 9.59
N SER A 149 7.12 -24.23 8.30
CA SER A 149 7.19 -25.56 7.72
C SER A 149 8.60 -26.17 7.66
N ALA A 150 9.65 -25.35 7.72
CA ALA A 150 11.03 -25.79 7.62
C ALA A 150 11.92 -25.08 8.65
N TYR A 151 12.74 -25.84 9.37
CA TYR A 151 13.87 -25.28 10.09
C TYR A 151 14.82 -24.62 9.08
N PRO A 152 15.26 -23.36 9.30
CA PRO A 152 16.18 -22.68 8.40
C PRO A 152 17.54 -23.34 8.50
N CYS A 153 17.87 -24.35 7.90
CA CYS A 153 19.15 -25.07 7.75
C CYS A 153 18.95 -26.56 7.55
N GLY A 154 17.72 -27.06 7.29
CA GLY A 154 17.47 -28.48 7.08
C GLY A 154 17.70 -29.36 8.32
N MET A 155 17.68 -28.77 9.52
CA MET A 155 17.74 -29.55 10.76
C MET A 155 16.34 -30.01 11.13
N GLU A 156 16.15 -31.32 11.26
CA GLU A 156 14.94 -31.91 11.83
C GLU A 156 14.80 -31.55 13.31
N LYS A 157 13.54 -31.44 13.77
CA LYS A 157 13.27 -31.37 15.22
C LYS A 157 13.84 -32.61 15.88
N LEU A 158 14.84 -32.44 16.72
CA LEU A 158 15.25 -33.47 17.70
C LEU A 158 14.17 -33.65 18.77
#